data_5ac8451db45747fda0337315ee4dbefe
#
_entry.id   5ac8451db45747fda0337315ee4dbefe
#
_cell.length_a   1.000
_cell.length_b   1.000
_cell.length_c   1.000
_cell.angle_alpha   90.00
_cell.angle_beta   90.00
_cell.angle_gamma   90.00
#
_symmetry.space_group_name_H-M   'P 1'
#
loop_
_entity.id
_entity.type
_entity.pdbx_description
1 polymer ?
#
loop_
_entity_poly.entity_id
_entity_poly.type
_entity_poly.pdbx_seq_one_letter_code
_entity_poly.pdbx_strand_id
1 'polypeptide(L)'
;MRIRDIARIDGFPCGEYNAVTDVKGVRVGHSPVIKDGAGAVEGSARTGGTVVLPAADIVENARYAGVFSLNGNGELSGCHWIEESGLLTTPIALTNTHSLGIVRDAMIDYYARLRKTDGSSYWMLPVVGETWDGWLSDINGMHVRPEHLCAALDSAASGPVAEGCVGGGTGMILHEFKGGIGTSSRVLPEELGGYTVGVLIQGNYGKREDLLINGVPVGRHIPTSRIPGKEQALQPTPKEDGSIIIVVATDAPLTPDQCKRLARRAGLGLGRTGGLAFDGSGDIFIAFSTANRLGSNAGGGPREHTVRTLSHGCMDPLFRATVEATHEAIINALCAATDTDGILGRRMYALPLDEVRGIMRRYESL
;
A
#
# COMPACT_ATOMS: atom_id res chain seq x y z
N MET A 1 -7.51 -13.75 -8.65
CA MET A 1 -8.56 -14.25 -7.73
C MET A 1 -8.45 -13.45 -6.44
N ARG A 2 -9.55 -13.10 -5.81
CA ARG A 2 -9.59 -12.32 -4.56
C ARG A 2 -10.22 -13.15 -3.44
N ILE A 3 -10.08 -12.70 -2.19
CA ILE A 3 -10.60 -13.49 -1.06
C ILE A 3 -12.12 -13.69 -1.11
N ARG A 4 -12.88 -12.73 -1.63
CA ARG A 4 -14.35 -12.86 -1.77
C ARG A 4 -14.79 -13.92 -2.79
N ASP A 5 -13.88 -14.38 -3.68
CA ASP A 5 -14.13 -15.50 -4.57
C ASP A 5 -14.02 -16.86 -3.85
N ILE A 6 -13.48 -16.86 -2.61
CA ILE A 6 -13.09 -18.05 -1.86
C ILE A 6 -13.87 -18.17 -0.55
N ALA A 7 -14.06 -17.06 0.16
CA ALA A 7 -14.69 -17.01 1.48
C ALA A 7 -15.51 -15.73 1.65
N ARG A 8 -16.47 -15.79 2.57
CA ARG A 8 -17.22 -14.61 2.99
C ARG A 8 -16.34 -13.69 3.80
N ILE A 9 -16.37 -12.40 3.48
CA ILE A 9 -15.75 -11.33 4.25
C ILE A 9 -16.87 -10.42 4.76
N ASP A 10 -17.01 -10.37 6.09
CA ASP A 10 -18.00 -9.54 6.74
C ASP A 10 -17.58 -8.08 6.81
N GLY A 11 -18.57 -7.18 6.94
CA GLY A 11 -18.36 -5.75 7.07
C GLY A 11 -19.28 -4.92 6.18
N PHE A 12 -18.94 -3.64 6.01
CA PHE A 12 -19.62 -2.78 5.07
C PHE A 12 -19.49 -3.29 3.63
N PRO A 13 -20.46 -3.00 2.72
CA PRO A 13 -20.31 -3.34 1.32
C PRO A 13 -19.08 -2.67 0.71
N CYS A 14 -18.48 -3.32 -0.27
CA CYS A 14 -17.40 -2.73 -1.06
C CYS A 14 -17.97 -1.88 -2.21
N GLY A 15 -17.15 -0.99 -2.75
CA GLY A 15 -17.44 -0.27 -3.99
C GLY A 15 -17.37 -1.19 -5.21
N GLU A 16 -17.55 -0.61 -6.39
CA GLU A 16 -17.65 -1.33 -7.67
C GLU A 16 -16.41 -2.20 -7.97
N TYR A 17 -15.22 -1.67 -7.69
CA TYR A 17 -13.95 -2.36 -7.96
C TYR A 17 -13.37 -3.03 -6.71
N ASN A 18 -13.96 -2.78 -5.55
CA ASN A 18 -13.41 -3.15 -4.25
C ASN A 18 -11.93 -2.75 -4.15
N ALA A 19 -11.61 -1.51 -4.48
CA ALA A 19 -10.26 -0.99 -4.61
C ALA A 19 -10.17 0.45 -4.08
N VAL A 20 -8.95 0.93 -3.82
CA VAL A 20 -8.71 2.33 -3.42
C VAL A 20 -9.26 3.33 -4.44
N THR A 21 -9.38 2.93 -5.68
CA THR A 21 -9.92 3.72 -6.79
C THR A 21 -11.44 3.89 -6.76
N ASP A 22 -12.17 3.21 -5.88
CA ASP A 22 -13.59 3.50 -5.61
C ASP A 22 -13.75 4.87 -4.94
N VAL A 23 -12.70 5.40 -4.31
CA VAL A 23 -12.67 6.79 -3.87
C VAL A 23 -12.47 7.68 -5.08
N LYS A 24 -13.50 8.47 -5.38
CA LYS A 24 -13.58 9.28 -6.60
C LYS A 24 -12.35 10.18 -6.80
N GLY A 25 -11.73 10.08 -7.95
CA GLY A 25 -10.56 10.85 -8.37
C GLY A 25 -9.22 10.17 -8.08
N VAL A 26 -9.21 9.12 -7.24
CA VAL A 26 -8.01 8.34 -6.98
C VAL A 26 -7.68 7.45 -8.18
N ARG A 27 -6.39 7.41 -8.55
CA ARG A 27 -5.86 6.57 -9.62
C ARG A 27 -4.63 5.82 -9.13
N VAL A 28 -4.39 4.64 -9.70
CA VAL A 28 -3.24 3.79 -9.37
C VAL A 28 -2.52 3.36 -10.65
N GLY A 29 -1.20 3.39 -10.62
CA GLY A 29 -0.36 2.87 -11.69
C GLY A 29 0.80 2.04 -11.15
N HIS A 30 1.26 1.09 -11.95
CA HIS A 30 2.31 0.15 -11.59
C HIS A 30 3.36 0.04 -12.69
N SER A 31 4.62 -0.12 -12.28
CA SER A 31 5.73 -0.44 -13.18
C SER A 31 6.61 -1.51 -12.52
N PRO A 32 6.37 -2.81 -12.81
CA PRO A 32 7.20 -3.88 -12.30
C PRO A 32 8.56 -3.91 -13.01
N VAL A 33 9.60 -4.31 -12.27
CA VAL A 33 10.95 -4.55 -12.80
C VAL A 33 11.30 -6.03 -12.55
N ILE A 34 11.25 -6.82 -13.59
CA ILE A 34 11.54 -8.25 -13.55
C ILE A 34 12.73 -8.51 -14.48
N LYS A 35 13.84 -8.97 -13.91
CA LYS A 35 15.06 -9.32 -14.66
C LYS A 35 15.60 -10.63 -14.13
N ASP A 36 16.07 -11.46 -15.03
CA ASP A 36 16.75 -12.72 -14.72
C ASP A 36 18.25 -12.56 -15.03
N GLY A 37 19.05 -12.46 -13.97
CA GLY A 37 20.51 -12.49 -14.10
C GLY A 37 20.98 -13.93 -14.20
N ALA A 38 21.50 -14.37 -15.31
CA ALA A 38 22.10 -15.67 -15.66
C ALA A 38 22.55 -16.62 -14.49
N GLY A 39 21.70 -16.82 -13.47
CA GLY A 39 21.97 -17.63 -12.28
C GLY A 39 22.75 -16.94 -11.17
N ALA A 40 23.19 -15.70 -11.36
CA ALA A 40 23.87 -14.91 -10.35
C ALA A 40 22.88 -14.09 -9.52
N VAL A 41 23.31 -13.65 -8.32
CA VAL A 41 22.60 -12.65 -7.51
C VAL A 41 22.54 -11.33 -8.26
N GLU A 42 23.69 -10.93 -8.79
CA GLU A 42 23.88 -9.67 -9.50
C GLU A 42 23.06 -9.64 -10.80
N GLY A 43 22.26 -8.59 -10.94
CA GLY A 43 21.45 -8.36 -12.12
C GLY A 43 20.05 -8.98 -12.10
N SER A 44 19.70 -9.79 -11.11
CA SER A 44 18.34 -10.35 -10.97
C SER A 44 17.46 -9.39 -10.17
N ALA A 45 16.30 -9.04 -10.71
CA ALA A 45 15.39 -8.12 -10.05
C ALA A 45 13.96 -8.66 -9.98
N ARG A 46 13.35 -8.51 -8.80
CA ARG A 46 11.94 -8.70 -8.51
C ARG A 46 11.47 -7.49 -7.69
N THR A 47 11.28 -6.37 -8.36
CA THR A 47 11.02 -5.06 -7.73
C THR A 47 10.12 -4.20 -8.62
N GLY A 48 10.01 -2.90 -8.32
CA GLY A 48 9.27 -1.95 -9.14
C GLY A 48 8.80 -0.72 -8.40
N GLY A 49 7.90 0.01 -9.03
CA GLY A 49 7.23 1.18 -8.49
C GLY A 49 5.71 1.10 -8.62
N THR A 50 5.01 1.55 -7.59
CA THR A 50 3.55 1.75 -7.59
C THR A 50 3.27 3.20 -7.25
N VAL A 51 2.30 3.82 -7.92
CA VAL A 51 1.86 5.19 -7.62
C VAL A 51 0.38 5.19 -7.28
N VAL A 52 0.05 5.87 -6.19
CA VAL A 52 -1.33 6.29 -5.87
C VAL A 52 -1.41 7.79 -6.12
N LEU A 53 -2.24 8.19 -7.07
CA LEU A 53 -2.50 9.58 -7.41
C LEU A 53 -3.81 10.01 -6.73
N PRO A 54 -3.76 10.85 -5.68
CA PRO A 54 -4.95 11.24 -4.91
C PRO A 54 -5.99 12.02 -5.72
N ALA A 55 -5.51 12.79 -6.69
CA ALA A 55 -6.31 13.55 -7.64
C ALA A 55 -5.43 13.96 -8.81
N ALA A 56 -6.04 14.22 -9.99
CA ALA A 56 -5.31 14.67 -11.17
C ALA A 56 -4.57 16.01 -10.93
N ASP A 57 -5.08 16.82 -10.05
CA ASP A 57 -4.62 18.18 -9.73
C ASP A 57 -3.91 18.27 -8.37
N ILE A 58 -3.38 17.16 -7.86
CA ILE A 58 -2.80 17.10 -6.50
C ILE A 58 -1.66 18.08 -6.29
N VAL A 59 -0.92 18.39 -7.34
CA VAL A 59 0.24 19.30 -7.28
C VAL A 59 -0.18 20.76 -7.25
N GLU A 60 -1.32 21.10 -7.84
CA GLU A 60 -1.94 22.43 -7.82
C GLU A 60 -2.85 22.65 -6.62
N ASN A 61 -3.50 21.58 -6.19
CA ASN A 61 -4.49 21.62 -5.12
C ASN A 61 -4.20 20.52 -4.11
N ALA A 62 -3.70 20.92 -2.96
CA ALA A 62 -3.42 19.99 -1.86
C ALA A 62 -4.69 19.29 -1.35
N ARG A 63 -4.49 18.18 -0.68
CA ARG A 63 -5.52 17.43 0.05
C ARG A 63 -5.13 17.36 1.52
N TYR A 64 -6.13 17.33 2.41
CA TYR A 64 -5.85 17.04 3.81
C TYR A 64 -5.38 15.60 3.97
N ALA A 65 -4.33 15.44 4.74
CA ALA A 65 -3.74 14.14 5.04
C ALA A 65 -3.19 14.06 6.46
N GLY A 66 -2.91 12.84 6.91
CA GLY A 66 -2.25 12.57 8.17
C GLY A 66 -1.45 11.28 8.09
N VAL A 67 -0.35 11.20 8.83
CA VAL A 67 0.58 10.07 8.86
C VAL A 67 0.58 9.44 10.25
N PHE A 68 0.80 8.15 10.33
CA PHE A 68 1.00 7.42 11.58
C PHE A 68 2.06 6.34 11.39
N SER A 69 3.13 6.40 12.16
CA SER A 69 4.12 5.33 12.25
C SER A 69 3.79 4.43 13.44
N LEU A 70 3.52 3.14 13.17
CA LEU A 70 3.36 2.12 14.19
C LEU A 70 4.74 1.59 14.61
N ASN A 71 5.60 1.33 13.63
CA ASN A 71 7.01 0.99 13.78
C ASN A 71 7.86 1.81 12.80
N GLY A 72 9.04 2.21 13.21
CA GLY A 72 9.86 3.18 12.52
C GLY A 72 11.06 2.63 11.73
N ASN A 73 11.24 1.31 11.61
CA ASN A 73 12.33 0.75 10.79
C ASN A 73 11.96 0.72 9.30
N GLY A 74 11.68 1.89 8.75
CA GLY A 74 11.28 2.10 7.35
C GLY A 74 11.16 3.59 7.04
N GLU A 75 10.91 3.93 5.80
CA GLU A 75 10.81 5.32 5.36
C GLU A 75 9.50 5.62 4.64
N LEU A 76 8.95 6.79 4.97
CA LEU A 76 7.97 7.51 4.17
C LEU A 76 8.45 8.97 4.05
N SER A 77 9.00 9.34 2.91
CA SER A 77 9.49 10.71 2.70
C SER A 77 8.32 11.72 2.69
N GLY A 78 8.60 12.99 2.94
CA GLY A 78 7.60 14.07 2.94
C GLY A 78 6.66 14.07 4.14
N CYS A 79 6.74 13.10 5.06
CA CYS A 79 5.83 12.97 6.21
C CYS A 79 5.95 14.16 7.20
N HIS A 80 7.13 14.74 7.40
CA HIS A 80 7.31 15.90 8.29
C HIS A 80 6.44 17.09 7.86
N TRP A 81 6.36 17.34 6.55
CA TRP A 81 5.50 18.42 6.05
C TRP A 81 4.01 18.09 6.20
N ILE A 82 3.62 16.83 5.99
CA ILE A 82 2.24 16.39 6.24
C ILE A 82 1.89 16.52 7.72
N GLU A 83 2.82 16.18 8.63
CA GLU A 83 2.59 16.31 10.08
C GLU A 83 2.46 17.78 10.52
N GLU A 84 3.27 18.67 9.95
CA GLU A 84 3.27 20.12 10.26
C GLU A 84 2.06 20.82 9.67
N SER A 85 1.79 20.60 8.38
CA SER A 85 0.79 21.37 7.62
C SER A 85 -0.57 20.68 7.49
N GLY A 86 -0.61 19.36 7.62
CA GLY A 86 -1.78 18.56 7.28
C GLY A 86 -2.04 18.41 5.77
N LEU A 87 -1.07 18.77 4.93
CA LEU A 87 -1.25 18.87 3.47
C LEU A 87 -0.45 17.80 2.71
N LEU A 88 -1.14 17.04 1.89
CA LEU A 88 -0.57 16.21 0.83
C LEU A 88 -0.60 17.00 -0.48
N THR A 89 0.57 17.21 -1.08
CA THR A 89 0.77 18.04 -2.28
C THR A 89 1.36 17.27 -3.46
N THR A 90 1.52 15.95 -3.32
CA THR A 90 2.18 15.09 -4.33
C THR A 90 1.43 13.77 -4.47
N PRO A 91 1.65 13.04 -5.58
CA PRO A 91 1.37 11.61 -5.59
C PRO A 91 2.10 10.88 -4.45
N ILE A 92 1.62 9.69 -4.09
CA ILE A 92 2.28 8.76 -3.17
C ILE A 92 2.89 7.65 -4.01
N ALA A 93 4.21 7.50 -3.98
CA ALA A 93 4.90 6.39 -4.64
C ALA A 93 5.34 5.34 -3.63
N LEU A 94 5.35 4.07 -4.05
CA LEU A 94 5.80 2.92 -3.27
C LEU A 94 6.84 2.15 -4.08
N THR A 95 7.95 1.77 -3.44
CA THR A 95 9.04 1.05 -4.09
C THR A 95 9.80 0.17 -3.09
N ASN A 96 11.00 -0.30 -3.41
CA ASN A 96 11.84 -0.98 -2.44
C ASN A 96 12.72 0.00 -1.64
N THR A 97 13.27 -0.48 -0.52
CA THR A 97 14.03 0.32 0.45
C THR A 97 15.19 1.11 -0.20
N HIS A 98 16.02 0.46 -1.01
CA HIS A 98 17.19 1.13 -1.59
C HIS A 98 16.85 2.03 -2.79
N SER A 99 15.63 1.95 -3.32
CA SER A 99 15.18 2.76 -4.46
C SER A 99 14.36 3.99 -4.07
N LEU A 100 14.10 4.22 -2.78
CA LEU A 100 13.32 5.38 -2.32
C LEU A 100 13.91 6.69 -2.85
N GLY A 101 15.23 6.88 -2.75
CA GLY A 101 15.91 8.10 -3.19
C GLY A 101 15.73 8.38 -4.68
N ILE A 102 15.96 7.39 -5.54
CA ILE A 102 15.83 7.56 -7.00
C ILE A 102 14.38 7.82 -7.43
N VAL A 103 13.41 7.19 -6.78
CA VAL A 103 11.98 7.41 -7.04
C VAL A 103 11.55 8.81 -6.60
N ARG A 104 12.05 9.29 -5.46
CA ARG A 104 11.83 10.64 -4.97
C ARG A 104 12.37 11.69 -5.95
N ASP A 105 13.62 11.55 -6.39
CA ASP A 105 14.26 12.46 -7.32
C ASP A 105 13.57 12.43 -8.69
N ALA A 106 13.17 11.24 -9.17
CA ALA A 106 12.43 11.09 -10.41
C ALA A 106 11.06 11.79 -10.37
N MET A 107 10.37 11.79 -9.23
CA MET A 107 9.09 12.52 -9.08
C MET A 107 9.29 14.02 -9.22
N ILE A 108 10.35 14.58 -8.61
CA ILE A 108 10.70 16.00 -8.77
C ILE A 108 10.96 16.33 -10.24
N ASP A 109 11.81 15.53 -10.91
CA ASP A 109 12.16 15.75 -12.31
C ASP A 109 10.95 15.65 -13.24
N TYR A 110 10.06 14.66 -13.03
CA TYR A 110 8.84 14.48 -13.81
C TYR A 110 7.96 15.74 -13.78
N TYR A 111 7.64 16.24 -12.59
CA TYR A 111 6.77 17.41 -12.45
C TYR A 111 7.49 18.73 -12.80
N ALA A 112 8.79 18.84 -12.56
CA ALA A 112 9.57 20.00 -12.98
C ALA A 112 9.60 20.14 -14.50
N ARG A 113 9.72 19.03 -15.24
CA ARG A 113 9.66 19.06 -16.72
C ARG A 113 8.31 19.51 -17.26
N LEU A 114 7.22 19.07 -16.63
CA LEU A 114 5.86 19.49 -17.01
C LEU A 114 5.61 20.99 -16.82
N ARG A 115 6.38 21.66 -15.94
CA ARG A 115 6.19 23.06 -15.55
C ARG A 115 7.26 24.04 -16.05
N LYS A 116 8.21 23.60 -16.85
CA LYS A 116 9.36 24.41 -17.34
C LYS A 116 9.01 25.59 -18.26
N THR A 117 7.77 25.99 -18.42
CA THR A 117 7.37 26.97 -19.44
C THR A 117 7.48 28.43 -19.03
N ASP A 118 7.68 28.75 -17.74
CA ASP A 118 7.65 30.13 -17.24
C ASP A 118 8.90 30.59 -16.47
N GLY A 119 9.93 29.72 -16.38
CA GLY A 119 11.18 30.05 -15.64
C GLY A 119 11.05 30.10 -14.12
N SER A 120 9.89 29.77 -13.54
CA SER A 120 9.71 29.68 -12.11
C SER A 120 10.45 28.49 -11.51
N SER A 121 10.97 28.64 -10.29
CA SER A 121 11.52 27.51 -9.54
C SER A 121 10.38 26.59 -9.08
N TYR A 122 10.50 25.31 -9.41
CA TYR A 122 9.56 24.29 -8.94
C TYR A 122 10.05 23.69 -7.61
N TRP A 123 9.17 23.66 -6.61
CA TRP A 123 9.46 23.08 -5.30
C TRP A 123 8.47 21.98 -4.96
N MET A 124 8.95 20.86 -4.44
CA MET A 124 8.16 19.69 -4.08
C MET A 124 8.85 18.89 -2.97
N LEU A 125 8.07 18.35 -2.04
CA LEU A 125 8.49 17.31 -1.10
C LEU A 125 7.74 16.00 -1.42
N PRO A 126 8.30 15.15 -2.29
CA PRO A 126 7.63 13.91 -2.69
C PRO A 126 7.36 12.98 -1.53
N VAL A 127 6.20 12.31 -1.58
CA VAL A 127 5.84 11.24 -0.65
C VAL A 127 6.17 9.91 -1.31
N VAL A 128 7.20 9.24 -0.78
CA VAL A 128 7.65 7.92 -1.25
C VAL A 128 7.81 7.01 -0.05
N GLY A 129 7.12 5.87 -0.07
CA GLY A 129 7.23 4.81 0.92
C GLY A 129 7.95 3.59 0.36
N GLU A 130 8.45 2.74 1.25
CA GLU A 130 9.23 1.59 0.84
C GLU A 130 8.95 0.35 1.70
N THR A 131 9.23 -0.83 1.13
CA THR A 131 9.34 -2.11 1.83
C THR A 131 10.50 -2.91 1.24
N TRP A 132 11.11 -3.81 2.02
CA TRP A 132 12.31 -4.52 1.62
C TRP A 132 12.01 -5.76 0.76
N ASP A 133 12.61 -5.85 -0.44
CA ASP A 133 12.43 -6.98 -1.38
C ASP A 133 13.67 -7.87 -1.56
N GLY A 134 14.75 -7.62 -0.82
CA GLY A 134 16.07 -8.25 -1.01
C GLY A 134 16.12 -9.76 -0.75
N TRP A 135 15.02 -10.42 -0.34
CA TRP A 135 14.99 -11.87 -0.29
C TRP A 135 14.84 -12.50 -1.68
N LEU A 136 14.06 -11.86 -2.58
CA LEU A 136 13.84 -12.28 -3.96
C LEU A 136 14.62 -11.48 -4.99
N SER A 137 15.11 -10.29 -4.63
CA SER A 137 15.70 -9.30 -5.54
C SER A 137 17.13 -8.96 -5.14
N ASP A 138 17.99 -8.70 -6.12
CA ASP A 138 19.25 -7.98 -5.91
C ASP A 138 18.94 -6.51 -5.61
N ILE A 139 18.59 -6.23 -4.35
CA ILE A 139 18.21 -4.88 -3.91
C ILE A 139 19.36 -3.87 -4.05
N ASN A 140 20.62 -4.34 -3.95
CA ASN A 140 21.82 -3.52 -4.07
C ASN A 140 22.14 -3.13 -5.53
N GLY A 141 21.59 -3.85 -6.50
CA GLY A 141 21.73 -3.53 -7.92
C GLY A 141 20.97 -2.29 -8.37
N MET A 142 20.21 -1.64 -7.48
CA MET A 142 19.49 -0.37 -7.73
C MET A 142 18.67 -0.41 -9.03
N HIS A 143 17.90 -1.48 -9.22
CA HIS A 143 17.25 -1.79 -10.51
C HIS A 143 16.07 -0.88 -10.85
N VAL A 144 15.44 -0.22 -9.87
CA VAL A 144 14.43 0.81 -10.12
C VAL A 144 15.12 2.06 -10.64
N ARG A 145 14.60 2.64 -11.71
CA ARG A 145 15.13 3.82 -12.41
C ARG A 145 14.03 4.87 -12.59
N PRO A 146 14.38 6.12 -12.95
CA PRO A 146 13.39 7.19 -13.15
C PRO A 146 12.26 6.83 -14.11
N GLU A 147 12.57 6.11 -15.19
CA GLU A 147 11.58 5.68 -16.18
C GLU A 147 10.49 4.78 -15.61
N HIS A 148 10.79 3.99 -14.57
CA HIS A 148 9.79 3.14 -13.93
C HIS A 148 8.77 3.96 -13.12
N LEU A 149 9.21 5.05 -12.46
CA LEU A 149 8.26 5.98 -11.84
C LEU A 149 7.43 6.70 -12.89
N CYS A 150 8.06 7.21 -13.96
CA CYS A 150 7.32 7.87 -15.04
C CYS A 150 6.26 6.95 -15.62
N ALA A 151 6.62 5.70 -15.93
CA ALA A 151 5.68 4.71 -16.45
C ALA A 151 4.50 4.42 -15.48
N ALA A 152 4.77 4.36 -14.17
CA ALA A 152 3.72 4.19 -13.17
C ALA A 152 2.80 5.43 -13.09
N LEU A 153 3.35 6.65 -13.19
CA LEU A 153 2.55 7.89 -13.22
C LEU A 153 1.69 7.97 -14.49
N ASP A 154 2.28 7.68 -15.66
CA ASP A 154 1.61 7.76 -16.95
C ASP A 154 0.50 6.70 -17.12
N SER A 155 0.68 5.52 -16.51
CA SER A 155 -0.30 4.43 -16.51
C SER A 155 -1.38 4.56 -15.44
N ALA A 156 -1.30 5.55 -14.54
CA ALA A 156 -2.22 5.67 -13.42
C ALA A 156 -3.67 5.90 -13.89
N ALA A 157 -4.54 4.95 -13.56
CA ALA A 157 -5.95 4.94 -13.96
C ALA A 157 -6.88 4.70 -12.76
N SER A 158 -8.13 5.13 -12.89
CA SER A 158 -9.25 4.69 -12.05
C SER A 158 -9.74 3.32 -12.53
N GLY A 159 -10.62 2.69 -11.75
CA GLY A 159 -11.16 1.37 -12.08
C GLY A 159 -10.41 0.24 -11.37
N PRO A 160 -10.42 -0.99 -11.91
CA PRO A 160 -9.76 -2.12 -11.29
C PRO A 160 -8.27 -1.89 -11.10
N VAL A 161 -7.75 -2.27 -9.93
CA VAL A 161 -6.32 -2.18 -9.59
C VAL A 161 -5.70 -3.57 -9.64
N ALA A 162 -4.56 -3.72 -10.30
CA ALA A 162 -3.80 -4.94 -10.28
C ALA A 162 -3.18 -5.18 -8.89
N GLU A 163 -3.14 -6.44 -8.45
CA GLU A 163 -2.71 -6.86 -7.11
C GLU A 163 -1.65 -7.97 -7.16
N GLY A 164 -1.05 -8.28 -6.03
CA GLY A 164 -0.01 -9.32 -5.90
C GLY A 164 1.36 -8.86 -6.40
N CYS A 165 1.94 -9.59 -7.34
CA CYS A 165 3.30 -9.42 -7.84
C CYS A 165 3.43 -8.27 -8.86
N VAL A 166 2.93 -7.07 -8.54
CA VAL A 166 2.91 -5.91 -9.44
C VAL A 166 3.61 -4.71 -8.83
N GLY A 167 4.18 -3.85 -9.67
CA GLY A 167 4.83 -2.61 -9.24
C GLY A 167 5.82 -2.84 -8.11
N GLY A 168 5.75 -2.03 -7.05
CA GLY A 168 6.56 -2.17 -5.84
C GLY A 168 6.32 -3.48 -5.08
N GLY A 169 5.20 -4.17 -5.30
CA GLY A 169 4.88 -5.46 -4.68
C GLY A 169 5.54 -6.68 -5.33
N THR A 170 6.26 -6.51 -6.45
CA THR A 170 6.78 -7.62 -7.26
C THR A 170 7.67 -8.59 -6.47
N GLY A 171 8.51 -8.12 -5.55
CA GLY A 171 9.42 -8.96 -4.73
C GLY A 171 8.95 -9.19 -3.29
N MET A 172 7.75 -8.74 -2.90
CA MET A 172 7.30 -8.73 -1.51
C MET A 172 6.73 -10.07 -1.05
N ILE A 173 6.88 -10.36 0.25
CA ILE A 173 6.51 -11.61 0.90
C ILE A 173 5.62 -11.28 2.11
N LEU A 174 4.44 -11.90 2.19
CA LEU A 174 3.48 -11.73 3.28
C LEU A 174 3.25 -13.07 3.98
N HIS A 175 3.44 -13.10 5.31
CA HIS A 175 3.26 -14.31 6.11
C HIS A 175 3.95 -15.55 5.52
N GLU A 176 5.17 -15.36 4.98
CA GLU A 176 5.97 -16.42 4.32
C GLU A 176 5.27 -17.10 3.13
N PHE A 177 4.32 -16.40 2.53
CA PHE A 177 3.80 -16.65 1.18
C PHE A 177 4.18 -15.49 0.27
N LYS A 178 4.14 -15.69 -1.03
CA LYS A 178 4.26 -14.58 -1.97
C LYS A 178 3.10 -13.60 -1.74
N GLY A 179 3.41 -12.32 -1.66
CA GLY A 179 2.47 -11.23 -1.45
C GLY A 179 2.70 -10.09 -2.43
N GLY A 180 2.53 -8.85 -1.97
CA GLY A 180 2.80 -7.66 -2.78
C GLY A 180 1.83 -6.52 -2.55
N ILE A 181 1.23 -6.03 -3.63
CA ILE A 181 0.18 -5.01 -3.61
C ILE A 181 -1.18 -5.66 -3.34
N GLY A 182 -1.97 -5.01 -2.49
CA GLY A 182 -3.37 -5.38 -2.30
C GLY A 182 -4.23 -4.16 -2.08
N THR A 183 -5.51 -4.28 -2.42
CA THR A 183 -6.45 -3.17 -2.29
C THR A 183 -7.84 -3.65 -1.91
N SER A 184 -8.63 -2.75 -1.35
CA SER A 184 -10.03 -3.00 -0.99
C SER A 184 -10.74 -1.68 -0.71
N SER A 185 -12.05 -1.69 -0.70
CA SER A 185 -12.87 -0.54 -0.31
C SER A 185 -14.05 -0.91 0.57
N ARG A 186 -14.62 0.10 1.21
CA ARG A 186 -15.90 0.04 1.92
C ARG A 186 -16.71 1.28 1.61
N VAL A 187 -18.00 1.06 1.34
CA VAL A 187 -18.99 2.14 1.17
C VAL A 187 -19.91 2.14 2.38
N LEU A 188 -19.97 3.25 3.06
CA LEU A 188 -20.87 3.42 4.20
C LEU A 188 -22.31 3.58 3.69
N PRO A 189 -23.31 3.08 4.44
CA PRO A 189 -24.72 3.38 4.19
C PRO A 189 -25.00 4.89 4.17
N GLU A 190 -26.04 5.30 3.45
CA GLU A 190 -26.42 6.72 3.31
C GLU A 190 -26.70 7.39 4.67
N GLU A 191 -27.34 6.65 5.60
CA GLU A 191 -27.61 7.14 6.96
C GLU A 191 -26.33 7.40 7.77
N LEU A 192 -25.18 6.83 7.35
CA LEU A 192 -23.85 7.08 7.91
C LEU A 192 -23.03 8.03 7.03
N GLY A 193 -23.64 8.66 6.04
CA GLY A 193 -23.07 9.67 5.18
C GLY A 193 -22.66 9.22 3.78
N GLY A 194 -22.85 7.94 3.42
CA GLY A 194 -22.58 7.41 2.08
C GLY A 194 -21.10 7.43 1.66
N TYR A 195 -20.17 7.68 2.59
CA TYR A 195 -18.76 7.85 2.27
C TYR A 195 -18.08 6.55 1.88
N THR A 196 -17.07 6.69 1.01
CA THR A 196 -16.19 5.59 0.61
C THR A 196 -14.86 5.68 1.34
N VAL A 197 -14.38 4.54 1.84
CA VAL A 197 -13.00 4.35 2.33
C VAL A 197 -12.34 3.31 1.44
N GLY A 198 -11.24 3.68 0.80
CA GLY A 198 -10.41 2.79 -0.01
C GLY A 198 -9.02 2.63 0.60
N VAL A 199 -8.46 1.43 0.50
CA VAL A 199 -7.14 1.10 1.02
C VAL A 199 -6.30 0.44 -0.06
N LEU A 200 -5.02 0.84 -0.15
CA LEU A 200 -3.98 0.13 -0.89
C LEU A 200 -2.81 -0.15 0.05
N ILE A 201 -2.28 -1.36 0.00
CA ILE A 201 -1.10 -1.75 0.77
C ILE A 201 0.04 -2.22 -0.15
N GLN A 202 1.27 -1.99 0.30
CA GLN A 202 2.45 -2.71 -0.12
C GLN A 202 3.03 -3.37 1.11
N GLY A 203 3.05 -4.71 1.15
CA GLY A 203 3.40 -5.44 2.37
C GLY A 203 4.46 -6.51 2.16
N ASN A 204 5.41 -6.55 3.12
CA ASN A 204 6.49 -7.53 3.21
C ASN A 204 6.73 -7.86 4.68
N TYR A 205 5.85 -8.64 5.31
CA TYR A 205 5.92 -8.93 6.76
C TYR A 205 5.27 -10.26 7.12
N GLY A 206 5.43 -10.66 8.38
CA GLY A 206 4.63 -11.67 9.08
C GLY A 206 5.20 -13.08 8.99
N LYS A 207 4.93 -13.85 10.06
CA LYS A 207 5.20 -15.27 10.13
C LYS A 207 4.01 -16.09 9.65
N ARG A 208 4.27 -17.26 9.12
CA ARG A 208 3.27 -18.18 8.60
C ARG A 208 2.19 -18.50 9.62
N GLU A 209 2.58 -18.87 10.84
CA GLU A 209 1.68 -19.31 11.90
C GLU A 209 0.72 -18.23 12.40
N ASP A 210 1.05 -16.95 12.18
CA ASP A 210 0.26 -15.80 12.63
C ASP A 210 -0.83 -15.41 11.63
N LEU A 211 -0.80 -15.94 10.39
CA LEU A 211 -1.79 -15.55 9.37
C LEU A 211 -3.21 -15.88 9.79
N LEU A 212 -4.02 -14.83 9.91
CA LEU A 212 -5.46 -14.90 10.18
C LEU A 212 -6.25 -14.40 8.96
N ILE A 213 -7.26 -15.15 8.56
CA ILE A 213 -8.24 -14.73 7.55
C ILE A 213 -9.61 -14.74 8.21
N ASN A 214 -10.19 -13.57 8.40
CA ASN A 214 -11.49 -13.39 9.09
C ASN A 214 -11.56 -14.09 10.46
N GLY A 215 -10.44 -14.07 11.20
CA GLY A 215 -10.30 -14.72 12.51
C GLY A 215 -9.90 -16.20 12.47
N VAL A 216 -9.93 -16.83 11.31
CA VAL A 216 -9.51 -18.21 11.12
C VAL A 216 -7.99 -18.31 11.05
N PRO A 217 -7.30 -19.15 11.84
CA PRO A 217 -5.84 -19.28 11.86
C PRO A 217 -5.31 -20.11 10.68
N VAL A 218 -5.51 -19.58 9.46
CA VAL A 218 -5.19 -20.27 8.20
C VAL A 218 -3.72 -20.68 8.13
N GLY A 219 -2.81 -19.83 8.60
CA GLY A 219 -1.38 -20.09 8.55
C GLY A 219 -0.96 -21.35 9.33
N ARG A 220 -1.62 -21.64 10.46
CA ARG A 220 -1.36 -22.86 11.25
C ARG A 220 -1.79 -24.14 10.53
N HIS A 221 -2.73 -24.05 9.61
CA HIS A 221 -3.19 -25.19 8.80
C HIS A 221 -2.32 -25.45 7.59
N ILE A 222 -1.44 -24.52 7.21
CA ILE A 222 -0.54 -24.59 6.05
C ILE A 222 0.91 -24.38 6.52
N PRO A 223 1.51 -25.33 7.25
CA PRO A 223 2.84 -25.15 7.84
C PRO A 223 3.95 -25.06 6.79
N THR A 224 5.08 -24.45 7.17
CA THR A 224 6.26 -24.31 6.29
C THR A 224 6.92 -25.63 5.93
N SER A 225 6.68 -26.70 6.70
CA SER A 225 7.07 -28.07 6.36
C SER A 225 6.36 -28.63 5.13
N ARG A 226 5.22 -28.06 4.75
CA ARG A 226 4.44 -28.46 3.58
C ARG A 226 4.61 -27.49 2.40
N ILE A 227 4.55 -26.21 2.65
CA ILE A 227 4.86 -25.15 1.68
C ILE A 227 6.03 -24.36 2.23
N PRO A 228 7.23 -24.47 1.66
CA PRO A 228 8.42 -23.85 2.21
C PRO A 228 8.27 -22.33 2.37
N GLY A 229 8.77 -21.79 3.48
CA GLY A 229 8.91 -20.37 3.76
C GLY A 229 10.36 -19.89 3.61
N LYS A 230 10.67 -18.71 4.14
CA LYS A 230 12.02 -18.12 4.07
C LYS A 230 13.09 -18.98 4.75
N GLU A 231 12.78 -19.60 5.88
CA GLU A 231 13.74 -20.38 6.68
C GLU A 231 14.17 -21.69 6.03
N GLN A 232 13.39 -22.22 5.08
CA GLN A 232 13.70 -23.45 4.33
C GLN A 232 14.58 -23.18 3.12
N ALA A 233 15.03 -21.94 2.89
CA ALA A 233 15.96 -21.62 1.82
C ALA A 233 17.35 -22.25 2.08
N LEU A 234 18.01 -22.70 1.03
CA LEU A 234 19.34 -23.32 1.09
C LEU A 234 20.47 -22.38 1.57
N GLN A 235 20.22 -21.08 1.56
CA GLN A 235 21.16 -20.02 1.95
C GLN A 235 20.66 -19.30 3.20
N PRO A 236 21.57 -18.87 4.11
CA PRO A 236 21.19 -18.06 5.27
C PRO A 236 20.39 -16.83 4.83
N THR A 237 19.26 -16.60 5.49
CA THR A 237 18.49 -15.39 5.30
C THR A 237 18.91 -14.34 6.31
N PRO A 238 19.04 -13.06 5.92
CA PRO A 238 19.14 -11.99 6.89
C PRO A 238 17.96 -12.05 7.86
N LYS A 239 18.21 -11.76 9.13
CA LYS A 239 17.15 -11.65 10.13
C LYS A 239 16.41 -10.34 9.88
N GLU A 240 15.24 -10.42 9.29
CA GLU A 240 14.42 -9.28 8.91
C GLU A 240 13.00 -9.46 9.40
N ASP A 241 12.50 -8.41 9.99
CA ASP A 241 11.19 -8.43 10.65
C ASP A 241 10.05 -7.92 9.77
N GLY A 242 10.37 -7.38 8.59
CA GLY A 242 9.39 -6.97 7.58
C GLY A 242 9.03 -5.49 7.57
N SER A 243 8.05 -5.11 6.76
CA SER A 243 7.49 -3.76 6.68
C SER A 243 6.16 -3.73 5.91
N ILE A 244 5.34 -2.71 6.14
CA ILE A 244 4.15 -2.45 5.35
C ILE A 244 3.87 -0.95 5.25
N ILE A 245 3.62 -0.47 4.03
CA ILE A 245 3.05 0.84 3.80
C ILE A 245 1.55 0.68 3.50
N ILE A 246 0.72 1.43 4.24
CA ILE A 246 -0.73 1.43 4.04
C ILE A 246 -1.19 2.83 3.65
N VAL A 247 -1.83 2.93 2.49
CA VAL A 247 -2.43 4.16 1.97
C VAL A 247 -3.95 4.06 2.11
N VAL A 248 -4.55 4.96 2.86
CA VAL A 248 -6.00 5.05 3.07
C VAL A 248 -6.52 6.30 2.38
N ALA A 249 -7.50 6.16 1.52
CA ALA A 249 -8.21 7.25 0.86
C ALA A 249 -9.66 7.32 1.32
N THR A 250 -10.25 8.51 1.37
CA THR A 250 -11.69 8.68 1.60
C THR A 250 -12.20 9.95 0.93
N ASP A 251 -13.47 9.95 0.56
CA ASP A 251 -14.21 11.14 0.12
C ASP A 251 -14.96 11.83 1.27
N ALA A 252 -14.89 11.30 2.49
CA ALA A 252 -15.40 11.97 3.69
C ALA A 252 -14.61 13.28 3.93
N PRO A 253 -15.27 14.37 4.30
CA PRO A 253 -14.61 15.68 4.52
C PRO A 253 -13.87 15.70 5.86
N LEU A 254 -12.68 15.13 5.89
CA LEU A 254 -11.86 15.02 7.08
C LEU A 254 -10.85 16.16 7.20
N THR A 255 -10.58 16.56 8.44
CA THR A 255 -9.45 17.43 8.80
C THR A 255 -8.14 16.61 8.84
N PRO A 256 -6.95 17.24 8.85
CA PRO A 256 -5.68 16.53 8.97
C PRO A 256 -5.60 15.60 10.19
N ASP A 257 -6.07 16.08 11.34
CA ASP A 257 -6.12 15.29 12.58
C ASP A 257 -7.04 14.06 12.43
N GLN A 258 -8.19 14.23 11.78
CA GLN A 258 -9.10 13.12 11.49
C GLN A 258 -8.48 12.12 10.50
N CYS A 259 -7.74 12.58 9.48
CA CYS A 259 -6.95 11.71 8.59
C CYS A 259 -5.89 10.93 9.37
N LYS A 260 -5.14 11.57 10.28
CA LYS A 260 -4.17 10.89 11.16
C LYS A 260 -4.82 9.83 12.03
N ARG A 261 -6.02 10.10 12.56
CA ARG A 261 -6.81 9.10 13.31
C ARG A 261 -7.25 7.94 12.43
N LEU A 262 -7.56 8.18 11.15
CA LEU A 262 -7.91 7.16 10.18
C LEU A 262 -6.67 6.27 9.88
N ALA A 263 -5.52 6.88 9.57
CA ALA A 263 -4.26 6.16 9.36
C ALA A 263 -3.94 5.22 10.53
N ARG A 264 -4.08 5.69 11.78
CA ARG A 264 -3.86 4.86 12.97
C ARG A 264 -4.73 3.59 13.00
N ARG A 265 -5.95 3.61 12.44
CA ARG A 265 -6.86 2.45 12.42
C ARG A 265 -6.43 1.39 11.42
N ALA A 266 -5.64 1.73 10.42
CA ALA A 266 -5.05 0.75 9.53
C ALA A 266 -4.21 -0.30 10.28
N GLY A 267 -3.52 0.10 11.38
CA GLY A 267 -2.80 -0.83 12.26
C GLY A 267 -3.68 -1.89 12.92
N LEU A 268 -4.96 -1.58 13.19
CA LEU A 268 -5.90 -2.59 13.70
C LEU A 268 -6.29 -3.60 12.60
N GLY A 269 -6.38 -3.16 11.35
CA GLY A 269 -6.58 -4.04 10.19
C GLY A 269 -5.39 -4.96 9.96
N LEU A 270 -4.17 -4.42 10.10
CA LEU A 270 -2.93 -5.20 10.10
C LEU A 270 -2.94 -6.27 11.19
N GLY A 271 -3.27 -5.91 12.43
CA GLY A 271 -3.38 -6.85 13.54
C GLY A 271 -4.43 -7.95 13.31
N ARG A 272 -5.55 -7.65 12.62
CA ARG A 272 -6.56 -8.65 12.26
C ARG A 272 -6.07 -9.72 11.29
N THR A 273 -4.99 -9.47 10.55
CA THR A 273 -4.35 -10.46 9.67
C THR A 273 -3.23 -11.23 10.35
N GLY A 274 -2.93 -10.91 11.63
CA GLY A 274 -1.80 -11.49 12.36
C GLY A 274 -0.50 -10.71 12.19
N GLY A 275 -0.55 -9.48 11.74
CA GLY A 275 0.59 -8.57 11.73
C GLY A 275 0.88 -8.08 13.15
N LEU A 276 2.00 -8.52 13.74
CA LEU A 276 2.36 -8.26 15.13
C LEU A 276 3.30 -7.06 15.32
N ALA A 277 3.70 -6.40 14.22
CA ALA A 277 4.57 -5.23 14.23
C ALA A 277 5.86 -5.49 15.04
N PHE A 278 6.62 -6.52 14.64
CA PHE A 278 7.90 -6.88 15.30
C PHE A 278 8.90 -5.72 15.26
N ASP A 279 9.86 -5.74 16.19
CA ASP A 279 10.82 -4.66 16.46
C ASP A 279 11.54 -4.13 15.21
N GLY A 280 11.94 -5.00 14.29
CA GLY A 280 12.63 -4.63 13.05
C GLY A 280 11.70 -4.22 11.90
N SER A 281 10.38 -4.11 12.13
CA SER A 281 9.42 -3.76 11.08
C SER A 281 9.33 -2.25 10.84
N GLY A 282 9.07 -1.84 9.59
CA GLY A 282 8.71 -0.47 9.20
C GLY A 282 7.24 -0.40 8.81
N ASP A 283 6.35 -0.12 9.76
CA ASP A 283 4.91 -0.11 9.56
C ASP A 283 4.39 1.33 9.57
N ILE A 284 4.27 1.94 8.38
CA ILE A 284 3.96 3.37 8.23
C ILE A 284 2.70 3.54 7.38
N PHE A 285 1.77 4.36 7.87
CA PHE A 285 0.45 4.54 7.31
C PHE A 285 0.18 6.00 6.98
N ILE A 286 -0.44 6.25 5.84
CA ILE A 286 -0.90 7.57 5.42
C ILE A 286 -2.38 7.51 5.07
N ALA A 287 -3.15 8.49 5.52
CA ALA A 287 -4.54 8.66 5.11
C ALA A 287 -4.75 10.06 4.53
N PHE A 288 -5.59 10.16 3.50
CA PHE A 288 -5.96 11.44 2.90
C PHE A 288 -7.45 11.49 2.54
N SER A 289 -7.97 12.73 2.48
CA SER A 289 -9.34 13.00 2.07
C SER A 289 -9.37 13.74 0.73
N THR A 290 -10.19 13.27 -0.21
CA THR A 290 -10.41 13.92 -1.52
C THR A 290 -11.47 15.03 -1.48
N ALA A 291 -12.18 15.20 -0.35
CA ALA A 291 -13.36 16.07 -0.24
C ALA A 291 -13.08 17.57 -0.38
N ASN A 292 -11.92 18.04 0.09
CA ASN A 292 -11.51 19.43 0.03
C ASN A 292 -10.35 19.63 -0.96
N ARG A 293 -10.43 20.65 -1.78
CA ARG A 293 -9.37 21.12 -2.67
C ARG A 293 -8.79 22.39 -2.09
N LEU A 294 -7.53 22.38 -1.75
CA LEU A 294 -6.83 23.50 -1.13
C LEU A 294 -5.79 24.01 -2.12
N GLY A 295 -6.03 25.18 -2.69
CA GLY A 295 -5.10 25.80 -3.64
C GLY A 295 -3.70 25.88 -3.04
N SER A 296 -2.66 25.54 -3.82
CA SER A 296 -1.29 25.64 -3.35
C SER A 296 -0.89 27.12 -3.17
N ASN A 297 -0.18 27.43 -2.09
CA ASN A 297 0.31 28.77 -1.82
C ASN A 297 1.50 29.19 -2.71
N ALA A 298 1.97 28.34 -3.59
CA ALA A 298 3.05 28.63 -4.52
C ALA A 298 2.52 29.54 -5.64
N GLY A 299 2.60 30.87 -5.43
CA GLY A 299 2.27 31.85 -6.47
C GLY A 299 0.98 32.66 -6.26
N GLY A 300 0.49 32.82 -5.04
CA GLY A 300 -0.59 33.77 -4.75
C GLY A 300 -2.00 33.16 -4.67
N GLY A 301 -2.11 31.97 -4.11
CA GLY A 301 -3.40 31.36 -3.79
C GLY A 301 -4.26 32.20 -2.83
N PRO A 302 -5.54 31.83 -2.61
CA PRO A 302 -6.44 32.56 -1.75
C PRO A 302 -5.90 32.62 -0.32
N ARG A 303 -6.09 33.77 0.35
CA ARG A 303 -5.68 33.95 1.75
C ARG A 303 -6.50 33.10 2.73
N GLU A 304 -7.68 32.71 2.34
CA GLU A 304 -8.64 31.94 3.15
C GLU A 304 -9.24 30.81 2.32
N HIS A 305 -9.52 29.70 2.97
CA HIS A 305 -10.23 28.56 2.38
C HIS A 305 -11.51 28.28 3.16
N THR A 306 -12.60 28.05 2.45
CA THR A 306 -13.81 27.44 3.04
C THR A 306 -13.70 25.94 2.87
N VAL A 307 -13.76 25.18 3.96
CA VAL A 307 -13.65 23.74 3.97
C VAL A 307 -14.87 23.09 4.62
N ARG A 308 -15.22 21.90 4.12
CA ARG A 308 -16.19 21.03 4.77
C ARG A 308 -15.44 20.16 5.78
N THR A 309 -16.06 19.92 6.94
CA THR A 309 -15.49 19.03 7.96
C THR A 309 -16.56 18.12 8.52
N LEU A 310 -16.19 16.88 8.85
CA LEU A 310 -17.06 15.92 9.50
C LEU A 310 -17.02 16.10 11.02
N SER A 311 -18.17 16.04 11.68
CA SER A 311 -18.24 16.04 13.14
C SER A 311 -17.52 14.82 13.74
N HIS A 312 -16.82 15.01 14.86
CA HIS A 312 -16.06 13.93 15.51
C HIS A 312 -16.92 12.71 15.88
N GLY A 313 -18.18 12.93 16.25
CA GLY A 313 -19.13 11.84 16.57
C GLY A 313 -19.52 10.95 15.39
N CYS A 314 -19.16 11.33 14.14
CA CYS A 314 -19.41 10.57 12.92
C CYS A 314 -18.21 9.74 12.44
N MET A 315 -17.12 9.66 13.22
CA MET A 315 -15.88 9.00 12.80
C MET A 315 -15.89 7.49 12.93
N ASP A 316 -16.66 6.89 13.83
CA ASP A 316 -16.59 5.45 14.13
C ASP A 316 -16.90 4.55 12.94
N PRO A 317 -17.89 4.84 12.07
CA PRO A 317 -18.10 4.06 10.85
C PRO A 317 -16.89 4.09 9.90
N LEU A 318 -16.21 5.24 9.77
CA LEU A 318 -15.00 5.36 8.95
C LEU A 318 -13.82 4.57 9.54
N PHE A 319 -13.69 4.56 10.87
CA PHE A 319 -12.67 3.74 11.54
C PHE A 319 -12.90 2.25 11.28
N ARG A 320 -14.16 1.78 11.44
CA ARG A 320 -14.54 0.40 11.14
C ARG A 320 -14.25 0.07 9.67
N ALA A 321 -14.68 0.91 8.73
CA ALA A 321 -14.43 0.73 7.30
C ALA A 321 -12.93 0.62 6.98
N THR A 322 -12.09 1.45 7.62
CA THR A 322 -10.62 1.40 7.46
C THR A 322 -10.04 0.07 7.95
N VAL A 323 -10.45 -0.41 9.12
CA VAL A 323 -9.99 -1.71 9.65
C VAL A 323 -10.39 -2.86 8.72
N GLU A 324 -11.63 -2.88 8.27
CA GLU A 324 -12.17 -3.91 7.37
C GLU A 324 -11.49 -3.90 6.00
N ALA A 325 -11.33 -2.70 5.40
CA ALA A 325 -10.68 -2.57 4.11
C ALA A 325 -9.17 -2.91 4.18
N THR A 326 -8.49 -2.53 5.25
CA THR A 326 -7.07 -2.88 5.43
C THR A 326 -6.89 -4.39 5.56
N HIS A 327 -7.71 -5.04 6.39
CA HIS A 327 -7.70 -6.50 6.54
C HIS A 327 -7.89 -7.20 5.18
N GLU A 328 -8.91 -6.81 4.42
CA GLU A 328 -9.19 -7.42 3.11
C GLU A 328 -8.10 -7.11 2.07
N ALA A 329 -7.55 -5.89 2.04
CA ALA A 329 -6.49 -5.53 1.12
C ALA A 329 -5.23 -6.41 1.30
N ILE A 330 -4.84 -6.68 2.55
CA ILE A 330 -3.70 -7.57 2.85
C ILE A 330 -3.97 -8.99 2.34
N ILE A 331 -5.17 -9.51 2.56
CA ILE A 331 -5.51 -10.87 2.11
C ILE A 331 -5.61 -10.92 0.58
N ASN A 332 -6.13 -9.87 -0.07
CA ASN A 332 -6.18 -9.79 -1.53
C ASN A 332 -4.77 -9.79 -2.15
N ALA A 333 -3.79 -9.16 -1.50
CA ALA A 333 -2.39 -9.23 -1.93
C ALA A 333 -1.86 -10.66 -1.95
N LEU A 334 -2.21 -11.47 -0.95
CA LEU A 334 -1.87 -12.90 -0.88
C LEU A 334 -2.61 -13.71 -1.95
N CYS A 335 -3.92 -13.45 -2.13
CA CYS A 335 -4.75 -14.19 -3.09
C CYS A 335 -4.37 -13.94 -4.55
N ALA A 336 -3.88 -12.75 -4.87
CA ALA A 336 -3.52 -12.34 -6.22
C ALA A 336 -2.08 -12.70 -6.60
N ALA A 337 -1.24 -13.04 -5.62
CA ALA A 337 0.16 -13.36 -5.87
C ALA A 337 0.33 -14.73 -6.55
N THR A 338 1.45 -14.88 -7.26
CA THR A 338 1.87 -16.13 -7.93
C THR A 338 3.23 -16.55 -7.43
N ASP A 339 3.56 -17.84 -7.57
CA ASP A 339 4.90 -18.36 -7.28
C ASP A 339 5.94 -17.50 -7.97
N THR A 340 6.99 -17.16 -7.24
CA THR A 340 8.03 -16.25 -7.75
C THR A 340 9.42 -16.79 -7.43
N ASP A 341 10.21 -16.98 -8.49
CA ASP A 341 11.63 -17.29 -8.40
C ASP A 341 12.43 -15.99 -8.26
N GLY A 342 13.43 -16.02 -7.39
CA GLY A 342 14.31 -14.88 -7.08
C GLY A 342 15.78 -15.25 -7.15
N ILE A 343 16.61 -14.41 -6.50
CA ILE A 343 18.06 -14.62 -6.39
C ILE A 343 18.40 -15.89 -5.62
N LEU A 344 19.62 -16.42 -5.82
CA LEU A 344 20.18 -17.58 -5.08
C LEU A 344 19.34 -18.86 -5.20
N GLY A 345 18.54 -19.01 -6.25
CA GLY A 345 17.64 -20.15 -6.40
C GLY A 345 16.46 -20.15 -5.41
N ARG A 346 16.22 -19.03 -4.73
CA ARG A 346 15.09 -18.88 -3.80
C ARG A 346 13.78 -18.84 -4.57
N ARG A 347 12.77 -19.50 -4.02
CA ARG A 347 11.40 -19.50 -4.56
C ARG A 347 10.43 -19.23 -3.43
N MET A 348 9.55 -18.25 -3.63
CA MET A 348 8.44 -17.99 -2.71
C MET A 348 7.13 -18.43 -3.36
N TYR A 349 6.41 -19.26 -2.63
CA TYR A 349 5.15 -19.86 -3.08
C TYR A 349 3.96 -18.96 -2.78
N ALA A 350 3.00 -18.96 -3.67
CA ALA A 350 1.70 -18.32 -3.47
C ALA A 350 0.89 -19.03 -2.38
N LEU A 351 -0.07 -18.32 -1.82
CA LEU A 351 -1.06 -18.91 -0.92
C LEU A 351 -1.92 -19.95 -1.68
N PRO A 352 -2.04 -21.20 -1.20
CA PRO A 352 -2.79 -22.27 -1.89
C PRO A 352 -4.30 -22.07 -1.70
N LEU A 353 -4.93 -21.37 -2.63
CA LEU A 353 -6.31 -20.86 -2.47
C LEU A 353 -7.36 -21.96 -2.32
N ASP A 354 -7.20 -23.13 -2.94
CA ASP A 354 -8.14 -24.24 -2.77
C ASP A 354 -8.10 -24.83 -1.36
N GLU A 355 -6.91 -24.84 -0.75
CA GLU A 355 -6.77 -25.24 0.65
C GLU A 355 -7.40 -24.20 1.59
N VAL A 356 -7.12 -22.93 1.34
CA VAL A 356 -7.75 -21.82 2.09
C VAL A 356 -9.27 -21.97 2.05
N ARG A 357 -9.84 -22.20 0.87
CA ARG A 357 -11.29 -22.45 0.72
C ARG A 357 -11.76 -23.63 1.57
N GLY A 358 -11.03 -24.72 1.58
CA GLY A 358 -11.34 -25.90 2.40
C GLY A 358 -11.24 -25.61 3.90
N ILE A 359 -10.23 -24.84 4.32
CA ILE A 359 -10.06 -24.42 5.71
C ILE A 359 -11.24 -23.53 6.14
N MET A 360 -11.51 -22.46 5.38
CA MET A 360 -12.58 -21.51 5.70
C MET A 360 -13.95 -22.18 5.86
N ARG A 361 -14.31 -23.08 4.93
CA ARG A 361 -15.56 -23.86 5.01
C ARG A 361 -15.69 -24.69 6.29
N ARG A 362 -14.59 -25.27 6.79
CA ARG A 362 -14.64 -26.03 8.05
C ARG A 362 -14.94 -25.14 9.26
N TYR A 363 -14.49 -23.89 9.24
CA TYR A 363 -14.76 -22.94 10.33
C TYR A 363 -16.14 -22.25 10.21
N GLU A 364 -16.70 -22.15 9.02
CA GLU A 364 -18.06 -21.65 8.80
C GLU A 364 -19.15 -22.66 9.24
N SER A 365 -18.78 -23.96 9.32
CA SER A 365 -19.70 -25.03 9.73
C SER A 365 -19.68 -25.32 11.24
N LEU A 366 -18.88 -24.62 12.02
CA LEU A 366 -18.82 -24.67 13.48
C LEU A 366 -19.61 -23.51 14.10
#